data_ac3fbff1e29c360d5df41e88395f39ec
#
_entry.id   ac3fbff1e29c360d5df41e88395f39ec
#
_cell.length_a   1.000
_cell.length_b   1.000
_cell.length_c   1.000
_cell.angle_alpha   90.00
_cell.angle_beta   90.00
_cell.angle_gamma   90.00
#
_symmetry.space_group_name_H-M   'P 1'
#
loop_
_entity.id
_entity.type
_entity.pdbx_description
1 polymer ?
#
loop_
_entity_poly.entity_id
_entity_poly.type
_entity_poly.pdbx_seq_one_letter_code
_entity_poly.pdbx_strand_id
1 'polypeptide(L)'
;MKIVSLIPSATEIVCSLGLINNLVGISHECDYPQGIEKLPKLTKSKVDVNETSYNINENIQSILEKGLSVYEVDSELLQKIDPDVIITQSHCSVCAVSIEDVKKCLNLWLKKKPILIDLKPNYFKDVINDILFVGEKLNASNEASKVIEIINKEINVIKKKLNFTNTKKVLCIEWIEPLMIAGNWIPEILRISNAENVLIESGKNSKFVSTSDLSQNKFDIVIFMPCGFDIRRTKLEIKK
;
A
#
# COMPACT_ATOMS: atom_id res chain seq x y z
N MET A 1 13.73 -20.88 -0.55
CA MET A 1 12.89 -20.06 0.34
C MET A 1 11.62 -19.73 -0.42
N LYS A 2 10.45 -20.04 0.14
CA LYS A 2 9.12 -19.73 -0.41
C LYS A 2 8.57 -18.49 0.29
N ILE A 3 8.24 -17.47 -0.47
CA ILE A 3 7.76 -16.19 0.05
C ILE A 3 6.29 -15.98 -0.36
N VAL A 4 5.45 -15.59 0.58
CA VAL A 4 4.08 -15.12 0.36
C VAL A 4 4.02 -13.64 0.70
N SER A 5 3.45 -12.84 -0.19
CA SER A 5 3.22 -11.40 0.00
C SER A 5 1.72 -11.11 -0.01
N LEU A 6 1.21 -10.57 1.08
CA LEU A 6 -0.22 -10.30 1.25
C LEU A 6 -0.59 -8.82 1.04
N ILE A 7 0.33 -8.04 0.44
CA ILE A 7 0.11 -6.63 0.08
C ILE A 7 0.96 -6.25 -1.14
N PRO A 8 0.47 -5.38 -2.05
CA PRO A 8 1.19 -4.98 -3.25
C PRO A 8 2.59 -4.41 -2.99
N SER A 9 2.75 -3.50 -2.03
CA SER A 9 4.06 -2.89 -1.70
C SER A 9 5.12 -3.93 -1.33
N ALA A 10 4.76 -4.96 -0.53
CA ALA A 10 5.69 -6.03 -0.20
C ALA A 10 6.05 -6.90 -1.41
N THR A 11 5.09 -7.15 -2.31
CA THR A 11 5.33 -7.85 -3.58
C THR A 11 6.37 -7.09 -4.42
N GLU A 12 6.21 -5.77 -4.55
CA GLU A 12 7.14 -4.92 -5.29
C GLU A 12 8.53 -4.88 -4.64
N ILE A 13 8.61 -4.81 -3.30
CA ILE A 13 9.88 -4.89 -2.58
C ILE A 13 10.57 -6.22 -2.89
N VAL A 14 9.90 -7.36 -2.72
CA VAL A 14 10.48 -8.69 -3.00
C VAL A 14 10.97 -8.80 -4.44
N CYS A 15 10.19 -8.27 -5.40
CA CYS A 15 10.59 -8.26 -6.82
C CYS A 15 11.79 -7.36 -7.07
N SER A 16 11.86 -6.17 -6.46
CA SER A 16 12.99 -5.25 -6.60
C SER A 16 14.30 -5.80 -6.01
N LEU A 17 14.19 -6.68 -5.02
CA LEU A 17 15.31 -7.43 -4.46
C LEU A 17 15.77 -8.61 -5.35
N GLY A 18 15.15 -8.80 -6.52
CA GLY A 18 15.48 -9.91 -7.44
C GLY A 18 14.93 -11.27 -7.01
N LEU A 19 14.01 -11.30 -6.05
CA LEU A 19 13.46 -12.52 -5.46
C LEU A 19 12.10 -12.93 -6.04
N ILE A 20 11.75 -12.46 -7.24
CA ILE A 20 10.47 -12.77 -7.91
C ILE A 20 10.21 -14.29 -8.04
N ASN A 21 11.25 -15.08 -8.31
CA ASN A 21 11.15 -16.54 -8.42
C ASN A 21 10.92 -17.25 -7.07
N ASN A 22 11.05 -16.54 -5.97
CA ASN A 22 10.78 -17.03 -4.63
C ASN A 22 9.33 -16.75 -4.19
N LEU A 23 8.60 -15.85 -4.87
CA LEU A 23 7.20 -15.60 -4.63
C LEU A 23 6.37 -16.80 -5.09
N VAL A 24 5.59 -17.37 -4.17
CA VAL A 24 4.75 -18.54 -4.40
C VAL A 24 3.26 -18.25 -4.17
N GLY A 25 2.93 -17.04 -3.72
CA GLY A 25 1.57 -16.58 -3.52
C GLY A 25 1.54 -15.09 -3.15
N ILE A 26 0.47 -14.42 -3.55
CA ILE A 26 0.33 -12.97 -3.44
C ILE A 26 -1.08 -12.57 -3.00
N SER A 27 -1.28 -11.28 -2.66
CA SER A 27 -2.61 -10.69 -2.49
C SER A 27 -3.35 -10.58 -3.82
N HIS A 28 -4.68 -10.59 -3.77
CA HIS A 28 -5.52 -10.32 -4.95
C HIS A 28 -5.30 -8.92 -5.55
N GLU A 29 -4.84 -7.98 -4.74
CA GLU A 29 -4.53 -6.60 -5.15
C GLU A 29 -3.18 -6.45 -5.87
N CYS A 30 -2.34 -7.51 -5.91
CA CYS A 30 -1.03 -7.43 -6.55
C CYS A 30 -1.17 -7.52 -8.08
N ASP A 31 -0.73 -6.49 -8.79
CA ASP A 31 -0.81 -6.32 -10.23
C ASP A 31 0.54 -5.94 -10.89
N TYR A 32 1.58 -5.68 -10.07
CA TYR A 32 2.91 -5.29 -10.54
C TYR A 32 4.01 -6.07 -9.80
N PRO A 33 5.14 -6.42 -10.48
CA PRO A 33 5.45 -6.25 -11.91
C PRO A 33 4.60 -7.15 -12.82
N GLN A 34 4.56 -6.83 -14.12
CA GLN A 34 3.82 -7.61 -15.11
C GLN A 34 4.16 -9.10 -15.04
N GLY A 35 3.16 -9.97 -15.05
CA GLY A 35 3.29 -11.41 -14.93
C GLY A 35 3.09 -11.96 -13.52
N ILE A 36 3.12 -11.10 -12.48
CA ILE A 36 2.92 -11.50 -11.09
C ILE A 36 1.50 -12.01 -10.84
N GLU A 37 0.54 -11.52 -11.62
CA GLU A 37 -0.88 -11.88 -11.54
C GLU A 37 -1.17 -13.37 -11.78
N LYS A 38 -0.20 -14.10 -12.34
CA LYS A 38 -0.27 -15.55 -12.56
C LYS A 38 -0.06 -16.38 -11.29
N LEU A 39 0.48 -15.77 -10.24
CA LEU A 39 0.69 -16.44 -8.97
C LEU A 39 -0.63 -16.67 -8.22
N PRO A 40 -0.69 -17.71 -7.37
CA PRO A 40 -1.85 -17.96 -6.53
C PRO A 40 -2.25 -16.74 -5.70
N LYS A 41 -3.53 -16.36 -5.74
CA LYS A 41 -4.10 -15.28 -4.93
C LYS A 41 -4.56 -15.86 -3.60
N LEU A 42 -3.96 -15.39 -2.52
CA LEU A 42 -4.18 -15.90 -1.15
C LEU A 42 -5.16 -15.06 -0.34
N THR A 43 -5.63 -13.95 -0.91
CA THR A 43 -6.60 -13.08 -0.26
C THR A 43 -7.75 -12.79 -1.18
N LYS A 44 -8.89 -12.40 -0.60
CA LYS A 44 -10.03 -11.85 -1.34
C LYS A 44 -10.70 -10.75 -0.51
N SER A 45 -11.31 -9.77 -1.17
CA SER A 45 -12.17 -8.78 -0.54
C SER A 45 -13.49 -9.40 -0.11
N LYS A 46 -14.02 -9.00 1.05
CA LYS A 46 -15.38 -9.30 1.49
C LYS A 46 -16.38 -8.25 1.01
N VAL A 47 -15.89 -7.16 0.44
CA VAL A 47 -16.69 -6.07 -0.13
C VAL A 47 -16.69 -6.21 -1.65
N ASP A 48 -17.85 -6.00 -2.30
CA ASP A 48 -17.91 -5.94 -3.75
C ASP A 48 -17.23 -4.64 -4.24
N VAL A 49 -16.08 -4.81 -4.86
CA VAL A 49 -15.27 -3.70 -5.37
C VAL A 49 -15.88 -3.05 -6.63
N ASN A 50 -16.95 -3.58 -7.22
CA ASN A 50 -17.62 -3.00 -8.38
C ASN A 50 -18.67 -1.96 -8.00
N GLU A 51 -19.02 -1.86 -6.72
CA GLU A 51 -19.93 -0.86 -6.18
C GLU A 51 -19.34 0.57 -6.28
N THR A 52 -20.17 1.59 -6.00
CA THR A 52 -19.71 2.98 -5.93
C THR A 52 -18.70 3.17 -4.80
N SER A 53 -17.84 4.19 -4.87
CA SER A 53 -16.92 4.53 -3.78
C SER A 53 -17.66 4.75 -2.45
N TYR A 54 -18.85 5.35 -2.48
CA TYR A 54 -19.72 5.51 -1.34
C TYR A 54 -20.15 4.16 -0.74
N ASN A 55 -20.72 3.26 -1.54
CA ASN A 55 -21.19 1.96 -1.07
C ASN A 55 -20.03 1.08 -0.56
N ILE A 56 -18.87 1.11 -1.22
CA ILE A 56 -17.67 0.43 -0.75
C ILE A 56 -17.29 0.94 0.64
N ASN A 57 -17.27 2.27 0.85
CA ASN A 57 -16.96 2.85 2.16
C ASN A 57 -17.95 2.40 3.23
N GLU A 58 -19.27 2.49 2.97
CA GLU A 58 -20.31 2.07 3.93
C GLU A 58 -20.16 0.60 4.32
N ASN A 59 -19.91 -0.27 3.34
CA ASN A 59 -19.70 -1.70 3.58
C ASN A 59 -18.44 -1.95 4.43
N ILE A 60 -17.34 -1.23 4.14
CA ILE A 60 -16.11 -1.31 4.93
C ILE A 60 -16.38 -0.88 6.38
N GLN A 61 -17.03 0.26 6.61
CA GLN A 61 -17.35 0.76 7.95
C GLN A 61 -18.22 -0.24 8.72
N SER A 62 -19.26 -0.79 8.09
CA SER A 62 -20.12 -1.82 8.70
C SER A 62 -19.35 -3.09 9.11
N ILE A 63 -18.32 -3.48 8.34
CA ILE A 63 -17.46 -4.64 8.68
C ILE A 63 -16.57 -4.29 9.88
N LEU A 64 -15.96 -3.10 9.87
CA LEU A 64 -15.04 -2.65 10.93
C LEU A 64 -15.75 -2.42 12.27
N GLU A 65 -16.96 -1.86 12.26
CA GLU A 65 -17.79 -1.67 13.45
C GLU A 65 -18.12 -2.99 14.16
N LYS A 66 -18.19 -4.08 13.41
CA LYS A 66 -18.36 -5.43 13.95
C LYS A 66 -17.05 -6.07 14.42
N GLY A 67 -15.93 -5.36 14.35
CA GLY A 67 -14.60 -5.88 14.70
C GLY A 67 -14.10 -6.95 13.73
N LEU A 68 -14.58 -6.95 12.49
CA LEU A 68 -14.20 -7.93 11.46
C LEU A 68 -13.19 -7.34 10.49
N SER A 69 -12.41 -8.21 9.85
CA SER A 69 -11.48 -7.83 8.78
C SER A 69 -12.21 -7.69 7.44
N VAL A 70 -11.81 -6.69 6.65
CA VAL A 70 -12.31 -6.42 5.29
C VAL A 70 -11.88 -7.52 4.30
N TYR A 71 -10.79 -8.21 4.60
CA TYR A 71 -10.23 -9.26 3.75
C TYR A 71 -10.33 -10.64 4.40
N GLU A 72 -10.27 -11.65 3.55
CA GLU A 72 -10.19 -13.05 3.95
C GLU A 72 -8.92 -13.68 3.39
N VAL A 73 -8.28 -14.53 4.20
CA VAL A 73 -7.11 -15.32 3.80
C VAL A 73 -7.58 -16.72 3.43
N ASP A 74 -7.14 -17.22 2.28
CA ASP A 74 -7.29 -18.63 1.92
C ASP A 74 -6.30 -19.47 2.75
N SER A 75 -6.75 -19.90 3.92
CA SER A 75 -5.95 -20.65 4.87
C SER A 75 -5.56 -22.04 4.37
N GLU A 76 -6.41 -22.69 3.56
CA GLU A 76 -6.13 -24.00 2.99
C GLU A 76 -5.02 -23.93 1.94
N LEU A 77 -5.14 -22.95 1.03
CA LEU A 77 -4.11 -22.71 0.03
C LEU A 77 -2.79 -22.27 0.66
N LEU A 78 -2.85 -21.39 1.67
CA LEU A 78 -1.67 -20.96 2.41
C LEU A 78 -0.97 -22.13 3.09
N GLN A 79 -1.73 -23.04 3.71
CA GLN A 79 -1.21 -24.26 4.32
C GLN A 79 -0.60 -25.23 3.30
N LYS A 80 -1.23 -25.37 2.13
CA LYS A 80 -0.74 -26.21 1.02
C LYS A 80 0.57 -25.68 0.43
N ILE A 81 0.72 -24.36 0.31
CA ILE A 81 1.94 -23.70 -0.15
C ILE A 81 3.07 -23.93 0.85
N ASP A 82 2.79 -23.90 2.15
CA ASP A 82 3.76 -24.05 3.25
C ASP A 82 4.95 -23.08 3.08
N PRO A 83 4.73 -21.75 3.18
CA PRO A 83 5.77 -20.75 2.96
C PRO A 83 6.77 -20.69 4.10
N ASP A 84 8.00 -20.27 3.78
CA ASP A 84 9.03 -19.95 4.78
C ASP A 84 8.85 -18.56 5.38
N VAL A 85 8.30 -17.62 4.57
CA VAL A 85 8.12 -16.21 4.94
C VAL A 85 6.76 -15.72 4.46
N ILE A 86 6.06 -14.96 5.31
CA ILE A 86 4.84 -14.22 4.97
C ILE A 86 5.07 -12.75 5.29
N ILE A 87 4.80 -11.89 4.31
CA ILE A 87 4.92 -10.44 4.45
C ILE A 87 3.52 -9.83 4.35
N THR A 88 3.16 -9.04 5.35
CA THR A 88 1.89 -8.30 5.41
C THR A 88 2.11 -6.90 5.98
N GLN A 89 1.03 -6.19 6.26
CA GLN A 89 1.05 -4.85 6.84
C GLN A 89 -0.08 -4.71 7.85
N SER A 90 0.19 -4.09 8.99
CA SER A 90 -0.84 -3.74 9.99
C SER A 90 -1.02 -2.24 10.16
N HIS A 91 -0.42 -1.42 9.27
CA HIS A 91 -0.52 0.04 9.31
C HIS A 91 -1.96 0.52 9.06
N CYS A 92 -2.69 -0.11 8.16
CA CYS A 92 -4.03 0.25 7.77
C CYS A 92 -4.95 -0.97 7.84
N SER A 93 -6.07 -0.87 8.56
CA SER A 93 -7.04 -1.97 8.72
C SER A 93 -7.86 -2.26 7.46
N VAL A 94 -7.80 -1.37 6.45
CA VAL A 94 -8.55 -1.48 5.19
C VAL A 94 -7.69 -1.72 3.96
N CYS A 95 -6.34 -1.78 4.12
CA CYS A 95 -5.42 -1.87 2.97
C CYS A 95 -4.83 -3.27 2.77
N ALA A 96 -4.83 -4.10 3.82
CA ALA A 96 -4.29 -5.46 3.77
C ALA A 96 -4.99 -6.35 4.79
N VAL A 97 -4.73 -7.65 4.67
CA VAL A 97 -5.10 -8.63 5.70
C VAL A 97 -4.38 -8.30 6.99
N SER A 98 -5.11 -8.29 8.11
CA SER A 98 -4.52 -8.01 9.41
C SER A 98 -3.53 -9.10 9.82
N ILE A 99 -2.50 -8.70 10.56
CA ILE A 99 -1.51 -9.66 11.10
C ILE A 99 -2.17 -10.68 12.04
N GLU A 100 -3.24 -10.29 12.73
CA GLU A 100 -4.02 -11.14 13.61
C GLU A 100 -4.75 -12.23 12.83
N ASP A 101 -5.30 -11.93 11.66
CA ASP A 101 -5.96 -12.94 10.81
C ASP A 101 -4.93 -13.93 10.24
N VAL A 102 -3.76 -13.44 9.84
CA VAL A 102 -2.65 -14.31 9.44
C VAL A 102 -2.22 -15.23 10.60
N LYS A 103 -2.06 -14.67 11.82
CA LYS A 103 -1.71 -15.47 13.01
C LYS A 103 -2.77 -16.51 13.35
N LYS A 104 -4.07 -16.19 13.21
CA LYS A 104 -5.15 -17.17 13.40
C LYS A 104 -5.01 -18.35 12.44
N CYS A 105 -4.77 -18.07 11.14
CA CYS A 105 -4.51 -19.12 10.14
C CYS A 105 -3.28 -19.97 10.54
N LEU A 106 -2.20 -19.33 11.01
CA LEU A 106 -0.96 -20.02 11.41
C LEU A 106 -1.09 -20.85 12.70
N ASN A 107 -1.99 -20.47 13.61
CA ASN A 107 -2.21 -21.24 14.85
C ASN A 107 -2.81 -22.63 14.60
N LEU A 108 -3.41 -22.86 13.45
CA LEU A 108 -3.91 -24.15 13.01
C LEU A 108 -2.80 -25.06 12.43
N TRP A 109 -1.57 -24.54 12.28
CA TRP A 109 -0.48 -25.28 11.67
C TRP A 109 0.30 -26.08 12.72
N LEU A 110 0.44 -27.37 12.48
CA LEU A 110 1.24 -28.30 13.30
C LEU A 110 2.72 -28.35 12.89
N LYS A 111 3.08 -27.75 11.75
CA LYS A 111 4.42 -27.74 11.17
C LYS A 111 5.20 -26.46 11.55
N LYS A 112 6.38 -26.29 10.96
CA LYS A 112 7.24 -25.11 11.12
C LYS A 112 6.47 -23.82 10.81
N LYS A 113 6.48 -22.87 11.76
CA LYS A 113 5.85 -21.57 11.57
C LYS A 113 6.72 -20.72 10.64
N PRO A 114 6.15 -20.05 9.63
CA PRO A 114 6.88 -19.11 8.78
C PRO A 114 7.36 -17.90 9.56
N ILE A 115 8.39 -17.23 9.04
CA ILE A 115 8.78 -15.88 9.49
C ILE A 115 7.66 -14.92 9.05
N LEU A 116 7.12 -14.16 10.00
CA LEU A 116 6.08 -13.18 9.73
C LEU A 116 6.70 -11.78 9.77
N ILE A 117 6.61 -11.07 8.66
CA ILE A 117 7.09 -9.70 8.49
C ILE A 117 5.87 -8.77 8.41
N ASP A 118 5.84 -7.77 9.30
CA ASP A 118 4.77 -6.78 9.41
C ASP A 118 5.33 -5.39 9.10
N LEU A 119 4.90 -4.78 8.00
CA LEU A 119 5.32 -3.46 7.56
C LEU A 119 4.41 -2.38 8.15
N LYS A 120 4.99 -1.25 8.61
CA LYS A 120 4.24 -0.16 9.27
C LYS A 120 4.78 1.22 8.91
N PRO A 121 4.88 1.57 7.63
CA PRO A 121 5.45 2.85 7.24
C PRO A 121 4.46 4.00 7.49
N ASN A 122 4.92 5.06 8.16
CA ASN A 122 4.20 6.33 8.30
C ASN A 122 4.85 7.45 7.51
N TYR A 123 6.17 7.40 7.37
CA TYR A 123 6.99 8.38 6.68
C TYR A 123 7.70 7.74 5.48
N PHE A 124 8.16 8.55 4.55
CA PHE A 124 8.95 8.05 3.41
C PHE A 124 10.22 7.32 3.87
N LYS A 125 10.84 7.79 4.95
CA LYS A 125 11.97 7.10 5.58
C LYS A 125 11.62 5.69 6.03
N ASP A 126 10.40 5.46 6.50
CA ASP A 126 9.97 4.13 6.95
C ASP A 126 9.83 3.18 5.75
N VAL A 127 9.34 3.68 4.60
CA VAL A 127 9.32 2.88 3.35
C VAL A 127 10.73 2.44 2.96
N ILE A 128 11.73 3.33 3.09
CA ILE A 128 13.14 2.99 2.85
C ILE A 128 13.64 1.95 3.87
N ASN A 129 13.27 2.11 5.14
CA ASN A 129 13.63 1.15 6.19
C ASN A 129 12.97 -0.21 5.97
N ASP A 130 11.74 -0.26 5.47
CA ASP A 130 11.04 -1.51 5.13
C ASP A 130 11.79 -2.29 4.05
N ILE A 131 12.33 -1.61 3.02
CA ILE A 131 13.16 -2.24 1.98
C ILE A 131 14.40 -2.89 2.61
N LEU A 132 15.10 -2.18 3.51
CA LEU A 132 16.27 -2.72 4.22
C LEU A 132 15.89 -3.91 5.10
N PHE A 133 14.80 -3.77 5.86
CA PHE A 133 14.34 -4.79 6.79
C PHE A 133 13.93 -6.08 6.08
N VAL A 134 13.15 -5.96 5.00
CA VAL A 134 12.79 -7.11 4.16
C VAL A 134 14.05 -7.73 3.54
N GLY A 135 14.97 -6.90 3.02
CA GLY A 135 16.25 -7.36 2.49
C GLY A 135 17.06 -8.17 3.51
N GLU A 136 17.17 -7.69 4.77
CA GLU A 136 17.82 -8.40 5.86
C GLU A 136 17.15 -9.77 6.13
N LYS A 137 15.82 -9.78 6.29
CA LYS A 137 15.05 -10.99 6.60
C LYS A 137 15.08 -12.03 5.48
N LEU A 138 15.26 -11.58 4.24
CA LEU A 138 15.33 -12.45 3.06
C LEU A 138 16.78 -12.79 2.62
N ASN A 139 17.80 -12.39 3.39
CA ASN A 139 19.22 -12.52 3.07
C ASN A 139 19.60 -11.84 1.72
N ALA A 140 19.00 -10.69 1.44
CA ALA A 140 19.18 -9.88 0.24
C ALA A 140 19.59 -8.42 0.57
N SER A 141 20.41 -8.23 1.61
CA SER A 141 20.80 -6.88 2.10
C SER A 141 21.59 -6.08 1.07
N ASN A 142 22.42 -6.73 0.25
CA ASN A 142 23.17 -6.06 -0.81
C ASN A 142 22.23 -5.53 -1.90
N GLU A 143 21.23 -6.32 -2.27
CA GLU A 143 20.20 -5.95 -3.25
C GLU A 143 19.36 -4.78 -2.71
N ALA A 144 18.97 -4.82 -1.44
CA ALA A 144 18.25 -3.73 -0.78
C ALA A 144 19.04 -2.42 -0.81
N SER A 145 20.34 -2.46 -0.51
CA SER A 145 21.21 -1.30 -0.59
C SER A 145 21.26 -0.71 -2.01
N LYS A 146 21.36 -1.56 -3.04
CA LYS A 146 21.33 -1.12 -4.45
C LYS A 146 20.00 -0.46 -4.83
N VAL A 147 18.87 -1.03 -4.39
CA VAL A 147 17.55 -0.42 -4.62
C VAL A 147 17.48 0.97 -4.02
N ILE A 148 17.96 1.15 -2.80
CA ILE A 148 18.00 2.46 -2.13
C ILE A 148 18.92 3.45 -2.83
N GLU A 149 20.07 2.99 -3.31
CA GLU A 149 20.98 3.84 -4.11
C GLU A 149 20.28 4.35 -5.38
N ILE A 150 19.52 3.49 -6.07
CA ILE A 150 18.74 3.87 -7.26
C ILE A 150 17.69 4.91 -6.88
N ILE A 151 16.90 4.68 -5.84
CA ILE A 151 15.89 5.61 -5.36
C ILE A 151 16.50 6.97 -5.03
N ASN A 152 17.60 6.99 -4.28
CA ASN A 152 18.29 8.24 -3.91
C ASN A 152 18.86 8.97 -5.13
N LYS A 153 19.37 8.25 -6.12
CA LYS A 153 19.84 8.82 -7.38
C LYS A 153 18.71 9.48 -8.16
N GLU A 154 17.56 8.82 -8.26
CA GLU A 154 16.38 9.38 -8.92
C GLU A 154 15.86 10.63 -8.21
N ILE A 155 15.76 10.59 -6.89
CA ILE A 155 15.37 11.76 -6.08
C ILE A 155 16.34 12.92 -6.33
N ASN A 156 17.65 12.69 -6.36
CA ASN A 156 18.64 13.70 -6.62
C ASN A 156 18.54 14.29 -8.03
N VAL A 157 18.20 13.45 -9.03
CA VAL A 157 17.95 13.91 -10.42
C VAL A 157 16.73 14.83 -10.45
N ILE A 158 15.64 14.45 -9.77
CA ILE A 158 14.42 15.26 -9.67
C ILE A 158 14.77 16.62 -9.02
N LYS A 159 15.39 16.61 -7.83
CA LYS A 159 15.75 17.82 -7.11
C LYS A 159 16.63 18.77 -7.92
N LYS A 160 17.56 18.26 -8.73
CA LYS A 160 18.43 19.09 -9.61
C LYS A 160 17.67 19.74 -10.77
N LYS A 161 16.59 19.12 -11.24
CA LYS A 161 15.76 19.63 -12.35
C LYS A 161 14.71 20.64 -11.91
N LEU A 162 14.40 20.68 -10.62
CA LEU A 162 13.34 21.53 -10.09
C LEU A 162 13.90 22.94 -9.84
N ASN A 163 13.11 23.92 -10.30
CA ASN A 163 13.29 25.33 -9.92
C ASN A 163 12.44 25.59 -8.69
N PHE A 164 13.07 25.75 -7.52
CA PHE A 164 12.37 25.90 -6.24
C PHE A 164 11.71 27.26 -5.99
N THR A 165 11.63 28.13 -7.03
CA THR A 165 11.06 29.46 -6.88
C THR A 165 9.54 29.51 -6.88
N ASN A 166 8.85 28.43 -7.23
CA ASN A 166 7.38 28.42 -7.33
C ASN A 166 6.81 27.06 -6.87
N THR A 167 6.68 26.89 -5.56
CA THR A 167 6.07 25.68 -4.95
C THR A 167 4.59 25.60 -5.29
N LYS A 168 4.14 24.46 -5.82
CA LYS A 168 2.75 24.20 -6.16
C LYS A 168 1.97 23.64 -4.99
N LYS A 169 0.76 24.12 -4.79
CA LYS A 169 -0.20 23.58 -3.82
C LYS A 169 -0.94 22.41 -4.45
N VAL A 170 -0.74 21.22 -3.91
CA VAL A 170 -1.30 19.98 -4.46
C VAL A 170 -2.24 19.35 -3.47
N LEU A 171 -3.39 18.89 -3.96
CA LEU A 171 -4.34 18.07 -3.25
C LEU A 171 -4.27 16.65 -3.80
N CYS A 172 -3.89 15.67 -2.98
CA CYS A 172 -3.94 14.25 -3.32
C CYS A 172 -5.19 13.61 -2.70
N ILE A 173 -6.08 13.08 -3.53
CA ILE A 173 -7.33 12.43 -3.13
C ILE A 173 -7.15 10.92 -3.21
N GLU A 174 -7.25 10.26 -2.05
CA GLU A 174 -7.05 8.82 -1.87
C GLU A 174 -8.36 8.02 -1.88
N TRP A 175 -9.50 8.70 -1.67
CA TRP A 175 -10.84 8.14 -1.83
C TRP A 175 -11.82 9.21 -2.29
N ILE A 176 -12.84 8.83 -3.09
CA ILE A 176 -13.67 9.81 -3.79
C ILE A 176 -14.91 10.17 -2.98
N GLU A 177 -15.62 9.18 -2.41
CA GLU A 177 -16.81 9.44 -1.62
C GLU A 177 -16.93 8.43 -0.46
N PRO A 178 -16.94 8.93 0.80
CA PRO A 178 -16.65 10.31 1.20
C PRO A 178 -15.22 10.73 0.84
N LEU A 179 -15.01 12.01 0.56
CA LEU A 179 -13.72 12.49 0.08
C LEU A 179 -12.63 12.34 1.15
N MET A 180 -11.56 11.61 0.83
CA MET A 180 -10.42 11.38 1.71
C MET A 180 -9.12 11.84 1.06
N ILE A 181 -8.33 12.62 1.79
CA ILE A 181 -7.02 13.10 1.33
C ILE A 181 -5.90 12.20 1.81
N ALA A 182 -4.89 12.04 0.95
CA ALA A 182 -3.74 11.17 1.21
C ALA A 182 -2.80 11.76 2.26
N GLY A 183 -2.49 10.95 3.25
CA GLY A 183 -1.57 11.25 4.35
C GLY A 183 -0.25 10.49 4.27
N ASN A 184 0.19 10.00 5.43
CA ASN A 184 1.39 9.19 5.61
C ASN A 184 2.63 9.83 4.96
N TRP A 185 3.27 9.18 4.01
CA TRP A 185 4.46 9.63 3.29
C TRP A 185 4.16 10.51 2.06
N ILE A 186 2.89 10.63 1.63
CA ILE A 186 2.55 11.40 0.42
C ILE A 186 2.97 12.87 0.50
N PRO A 187 2.78 13.60 1.64
CA PRO A 187 3.27 14.96 1.75
C PRO A 187 4.80 15.10 1.59
N GLU A 188 5.59 14.06 1.96
CA GLU A 188 7.04 14.06 1.76
C GLU A 188 7.41 13.87 0.30
N ILE A 189 6.70 12.99 -0.42
CA ILE A 189 6.88 12.79 -1.87
C ILE A 189 6.56 14.09 -2.63
N LEU A 190 5.50 14.79 -2.25
CA LEU A 190 5.17 16.09 -2.84
C LEU A 190 6.30 17.11 -2.63
N ARG A 191 6.89 17.18 -1.43
CA ARG A 191 8.03 18.08 -1.16
C ARG A 191 9.26 17.75 -2.01
N ILE A 192 9.54 16.46 -2.26
CA ILE A 192 10.61 16.03 -3.17
C ILE A 192 10.36 16.61 -4.58
N SER A 193 9.11 16.75 -4.99
CA SER A 193 8.67 17.28 -6.29
C SER A 193 8.44 18.80 -6.30
N ASN A 194 8.91 19.54 -5.28
CA ASN A 194 8.67 20.99 -5.08
C ASN A 194 7.17 21.33 -5.03
N ALA A 195 6.41 20.51 -4.36
CA ALA A 195 5.00 20.72 -4.10
C ALA A 195 4.71 20.59 -2.59
N GLU A 196 3.63 21.20 -2.14
CA GLU A 196 3.17 21.05 -0.77
C GLU A 196 1.75 20.52 -0.71
N ASN A 197 1.48 19.69 0.28
CA ASN A 197 0.13 19.30 0.66
C ASN A 197 -0.41 20.31 1.68
N VAL A 198 -1.55 20.92 1.36
CA VAL A 198 -2.07 22.07 2.15
C VAL A 198 -2.85 21.61 3.39
N LEU A 199 -3.45 20.41 3.36
CA LEU A 199 -4.46 20.02 4.34
C LEU A 199 -4.01 18.96 5.36
N ILE A 200 -2.84 18.35 5.16
CA ILE A 200 -2.36 17.27 6.02
C ILE A 200 -0.84 17.26 6.13
N GLU A 201 -0.33 17.01 7.32
CA GLU A 201 1.10 16.88 7.58
C GLU A 201 1.61 15.47 7.31
N SER A 202 2.92 15.35 7.04
CA SER A 202 3.58 14.05 6.91
C SER A 202 3.42 13.20 8.16
N GLY A 203 3.29 11.87 7.98
CA GLY A 203 3.17 10.90 9.06
C GLY A 203 1.80 10.86 9.72
N LYS A 204 0.85 11.70 9.29
CA LYS A 204 -0.54 11.62 9.72
C LYS A 204 -1.32 10.69 8.80
N ASN A 205 -2.20 9.88 9.36
CA ASN A 205 -3.09 9.03 8.58
C ASN A 205 -3.95 9.86 7.63
N SER A 206 -4.29 9.30 6.47
CA SER A 206 -5.27 9.87 5.55
C SER A 206 -6.56 10.22 6.28
N LYS A 207 -7.21 11.32 5.91
CA LYS A 207 -8.41 11.82 6.61
C LYS A 207 -9.50 12.24 5.65
N PHE A 208 -10.72 12.06 6.07
CA PHE A 208 -11.89 12.62 5.39
C PHE A 208 -11.91 14.14 5.50
N VAL A 209 -12.36 14.79 4.44
CA VAL A 209 -12.48 16.25 4.35
C VAL A 209 -13.84 16.62 3.77
N SER A 210 -14.36 17.77 4.20
CA SER A 210 -15.61 18.33 3.69
C SER A 210 -15.36 19.25 2.49
N THR A 211 -16.41 19.55 1.73
CA THR A 211 -16.37 20.56 0.67
C THR A 211 -16.04 21.95 1.21
N SER A 212 -16.40 22.25 2.46
CA SER A 212 -16.02 23.51 3.12
C SER A 212 -14.51 23.59 3.38
N ASP A 213 -13.86 22.50 3.77
CA ASP A 213 -12.39 22.45 3.94
C ASP A 213 -11.70 22.74 2.60
N LEU A 214 -12.24 22.22 1.51
CA LEU A 214 -11.68 22.46 0.18
C LEU A 214 -11.88 23.89 -0.30
N SER A 215 -13.07 24.49 -0.08
CA SER A 215 -13.39 25.83 -0.55
C SER A 215 -12.57 26.93 0.13
N GLN A 216 -12.06 26.67 1.34
CA GLN A 216 -11.20 27.61 2.07
C GLN A 216 -9.75 27.59 1.59
N ASN A 217 -9.37 26.66 0.74
CA ASN A 217 -8.01 26.49 0.24
C ASN A 217 -7.96 26.62 -1.29
N LYS A 218 -6.82 27.12 -1.77
CA LYS A 218 -6.55 27.15 -3.22
C LYS A 218 -5.53 26.08 -3.55
N PHE A 219 -5.82 25.31 -4.59
CA PHE A 219 -4.94 24.26 -5.10
C PHE A 219 -4.55 24.59 -6.55
N ASP A 220 -3.28 24.39 -6.87
CA ASP A 220 -2.80 24.49 -8.26
C ASP A 220 -3.08 23.19 -9.03
N ILE A 221 -3.02 22.04 -8.33
CA ILE A 221 -3.15 20.71 -8.92
C ILE A 221 -3.97 19.82 -7.96
N VAL A 222 -4.87 19.03 -8.54
CA VAL A 222 -5.57 17.94 -7.82
C VAL A 222 -5.19 16.60 -8.46
N ILE A 223 -4.73 15.66 -7.65
CA ILE A 223 -4.33 14.31 -8.07
C ILE A 223 -5.33 13.32 -7.46
N PHE A 224 -6.08 12.62 -8.31
CA PHE A 224 -6.94 11.53 -7.88
C PHE A 224 -6.17 10.21 -7.94
N MET A 225 -6.02 9.56 -6.81
CA MET A 225 -5.28 8.31 -6.64
C MET A 225 -6.01 7.34 -5.71
N PRO A 226 -7.30 7.05 -5.97
CA PRO A 226 -8.11 6.20 -5.10
C PRO A 226 -7.57 4.77 -5.06
N CYS A 227 -7.49 4.22 -3.84
CA CYS A 227 -6.98 2.88 -3.61
C CYS A 227 -7.78 1.83 -4.40
N GLY A 228 -7.08 0.93 -5.12
CA GLY A 228 -7.69 -0.17 -5.87
C GLY A 228 -8.40 0.24 -7.17
N PHE A 229 -8.43 1.51 -7.55
CA PHE A 229 -9.07 1.97 -8.79
C PHE A 229 -8.05 2.26 -9.89
N ASP A 230 -8.28 1.72 -11.07
CA ASP A 230 -7.57 2.11 -12.27
C ASP A 230 -8.02 3.51 -12.77
N ILE A 231 -7.33 4.02 -13.80
CA ILE A 231 -7.64 5.34 -14.39
C ILE A 231 -9.07 5.39 -14.95
N ARG A 232 -9.55 4.30 -15.56
CA ARG A 232 -10.89 4.24 -16.17
C ARG A 232 -11.96 4.32 -15.08
N ARG A 233 -11.80 3.53 -14.02
CA ARG A 233 -12.70 3.52 -12.87
C ARG A 233 -12.70 4.87 -12.15
N THR A 234 -11.52 5.43 -11.89
CA THR A 234 -11.36 6.76 -11.27
C THR A 234 -12.11 7.83 -12.06
N LYS A 235 -11.96 7.86 -13.39
CA LYS A 235 -12.68 8.82 -14.25
C LYS A 235 -14.21 8.66 -14.25
N LEU A 236 -14.71 7.45 -14.02
CA LEU A 236 -16.15 7.21 -13.91
C LEU A 236 -16.70 7.70 -12.57
N GLU A 237 -15.97 7.46 -11.48
CA GLU A 237 -16.39 7.90 -10.14
C GLU A 237 -16.36 9.43 -9.97
N ILE A 238 -15.36 10.12 -10.53
CA ILE A 238 -15.25 11.60 -10.47
C ILE A 238 -16.40 12.30 -11.22
N LYS A 239 -17.04 11.64 -12.19
CA LYS A 239 -18.14 12.21 -12.98
C LYS A 239 -19.51 12.10 -12.31
N LYS A 240 -19.65 11.33 -11.25
CA LYS A 240 -20.87 11.21 -10.45
C LYS A 240 -21.02 12.38 -9.51
#